data_5133564d700cc6cba930b06d0f1daa5e
#
_entry.id   5133564d700cc6cba930b06d0f1daa5e
#
_cell.length_a   1.000
_cell.length_b   1.000
_cell.length_c   1.000
_cell.angle_alpha   90.00
_cell.angle_beta   90.00
_cell.angle_gamma   90.00
#
_symmetry.space_group_name_H-M   'P 1'
#
loop_
_entity.id
_entity.type
_entity.pdbx_description
1 polymer ?
#
loop_
_entity_poly.entity_id
_entity_poly.type
_entity_poly.pdbx_seq_one_letter_code
_entity_poly.pdbx_strand_id
1 'polypeptide(L)'
;LRRALILAAKRGVRVQLLLQGRYEYFMQYHAARPVYGALLAAGVEIHEYEPSFLHAKVAVIDAHGDKPWATVGSSNLDPLSLLLAREANVVVQDAAFAIDLRQRLVHAMQHAGRRMDPARYAGRPLRQRVLDRVAFGLMRLALWVTGNRY
;
A
#
# COMPACT_ATOMS: atom_id res chain seq x y z
N LEU A 1 -0.34 10.22 -1.58
CA LEU A 1 0.15 8.98 -2.16
C LEU A 1 -0.89 8.30 -3.08
N ARG A 2 -2.08 7.88 -2.58
CA ARG A 2 -3.11 7.17 -3.37
C ARG A 2 -3.38 7.81 -4.73
N ARG A 3 -3.62 9.13 -4.76
CA ARG A 3 -3.88 9.87 -6.01
C ARG A 3 -2.70 9.79 -6.99
N ALA A 4 -1.47 9.89 -6.48
CA ALA A 4 -0.27 9.80 -7.31
C ALA A 4 -0.11 8.42 -7.95
N LEU A 5 -0.34 7.32 -7.20
CA LEU A 5 -0.30 5.96 -7.73
C LEU A 5 -1.38 5.73 -8.80
N ILE A 6 -2.60 6.21 -8.57
CA ILE A 6 -3.70 6.13 -9.55
C ILE A 6 -3.34 6.89 -10.83
N LEU A 7 -2.79 8.10 -10.71
CA LEU A 7 -2.39 8.89 -11.88
C LEU A 7 -1.23 8.25 -12.63
N ALA A 8 -0.26 7.65 -11.92
CA ALA A 8 0.83 6.92 -12.55
C ALA A 8 0.30 5.71 -13.36
N ALA A 9 -0.55 4.88 -12.75
CA ALA A 9 -1.15 3.74 -13.43
C ALA A 9 -1.97 4.16 -14.67
N LYS A 10 -2.75 5.23 -14.58
CA LYS A 10 -3.51 5.78 -15.71
C LYS A 10 -2.63 6.31 -16.84
N ARG A 11 -1.38 6.70 -16.58
CA ARG A 11 -0.39 7.07 -17.61
C ARG A 11 0.33 5.86 -18.20
N GLY A 12 -0.02 4.63 -17.83
CA GLY A 12 0.60 3.40 -18.32
C GLY A 12 1.78 2.90 -17.47
N VAL A 13 2.09 3.54 -16.34
CA VAL A 13 3.12 3.05 -15.42
C VAL A 13 2.62 1.78 -14.74
N ARG A 14 3.43 0.72 -14.77
CA ARG A 14 3.13 -0.50 -14.01
C ARG A 14 3.35 -0.27 -12.52
N VAL A 15 2.26 -0.19 -11.78
CA VAL A 15 2.27 0.01 -10.33
C VAL A 15 1.92 -1.30 -9.62
N GLN A 16 2.80 -1.78 -8.76
CA GLN A 16 2.63 -3.01 -7.98
C GLN A 16 2.76 -2.68 -6.49
N LEU A 17 1.84 -3.19 -5.69
CA LEU A 17 1.84 -3.03 -4.24
C LEU A 17 1.88 -4.40 -3.57
N LEU A 18 2.83 -4.56 -2.64
CA LEU A 18 2.87 -5.68 -1.70
C LEU A 18 2.42 -5.15 -0.34
N LEU A 19 1.27 -5.58 0.10
CA LEU A 19 0.63 -5.09 1.32
C LEU A 19 0.50 -6.21 2.34
N GLN A 20 0.39 -5.83 3.62
CA GLN A 20 0.11 -6.78 4.69
C GLN A 20 -1.23 -7.49 4.46
N GLY A 21 -1.22 -8.82 4.39
CA GLY A 21 -2.40 -9.66 4.24
C GLY A 21 -2.98 -10.17 5.56
N ARG A 22 -2.15 -10.25 6.62
CA ARG A 22 -2.59 -10.58 7.98
C ARG A 22 -2.88 -9.31 8.76
N TYR A 23 -4.05 -9.22 9.36
CA TYR A 23 -4.46 -8.09 10.18
C TYR A 23 -4.69 -8.53 11.61
N GLU A 24 -4.08 -7.84 12.56
CA GLU A 24 -4.33 -8.05 13.99
C GLU A 24 -5.68 -7.50 14.41
N TYR A 25 -6.12 -6.43 13.75
CA TYR A 25 -7.32 -5.69 14.12
C TYR A 25 -8.34 -5.68 13.00
N PHE A 26 -9.55 -6.17 13.30
CA PHE A 26 -10.70 -6.21 12.40
C PHE A 26 -10.98 -4.85 11.74
N MET A 27 -10.93 -3.76 12.51
CA MET A 27 -11.18 -2.42 12.00
C MET A 27 -10.15 -1.98 10.96
N GLN A 28 -8.86 -2.29 11.14
CA GLN A 28 -7.81 -1.96 10.18
C GLN A 28 -8.01 -2.69 8.85
N TYR A 29 -8.39 -3.97 8.92
CA TYR A 29 -8.69 -4.76 7.74
C TYR A 29 -9.79 -4.13 6.90
N HIS A 30 -10.94 -3.80 7.50
CA HIS A 30 -12.06 -3.23 6.79
C HIS A 30 -11.81 -1.77 6.35
N ALA A 31 -11.09 -0.98 7.13
CA ALA A 31 -10.75 0.40 6.77
C ALA A 31 -9.78 0.51 5.59
N ALA A 32 -8.91 -0.46 5.35
CA ALA A 32 -8.02 -0.48 4.19
C ALA A 32 -8.75 -0.79 2.87
N ARG A 33 -9.82 -1.58 2.91
CA ARG A 33 -10.52 -2.11 1.73
C ARG A 33 -11.05 -1.06 0.76
N PRO A 34 -11.72 0.04 1.17
CA PRO A 34 -12.20 1.04 0.23
C PRO A 34 -11.10 1.69 -0.63
N VAL A 35 -9.87 1.73 -0.11
CA VAL A 35 -8.71 2.27 -0.84
C VAL A 35 -8.31 1.35 -2.00
N TYR A 36 -8.41 0.03 -1.82
CA TYR A 36 -8.06 -0.97 -2.82
C TYR A 36 -8.92 -0.83 -4.09
N GLY A 37 -10.22 -0.60 -3.93
CA GLY A 37 -11.13 -0.51 -5.07
C GLY A 37 -10.73 0.56 -6.09
N ALA A 38 -10.33 1.73 -5.63
CA ALA A 38 -9.88 2.82 -6.50
C ALA A 38 -8.52 2.53 -7.18
N LEU A 39 -7.62 1.83 -6.49
CA LEU A 39 -6.32 1.42 -7.01
C LEU A 39 -6.49 0.33 -8.07
N LEU A 40 -7.24 -0.73 -7.75
CA LEU A 40 -7.53 -1.82 -8.68
C LEU A 40 -8.23 -1.34 -9.95
N ALA A 41 -9.22 -0.43 -9.82
CA ALA A 41 -9.92 0.17 -10.95
C ALA A 41 -9.00 1.03 -11.85
N ALA A 42 -7.90 1.53 -11.32
CA ALA A 42 -6.89 2.26 -12.08
C ALA A 42 -5.80 1.36 -12.71
N GLY A 43 -5.88 0.04 -12.51
CA GLY A 43 -4.90 -0.92 -13.04
C GLY A 43 -3.70 -1.18 -12.13
N VAL A 44 -3.75 -0.74 -10.87
CA VAL A 44 -2.70 -1.07 -9.89
C VAL A 44 -2.81 -2.54 -9.49
N GLU A 45 -1.70 -3.27 -9.53
CA GLU A 45 -1.62 -4.65 -9.07
C GLU A 45 -1.41 -4.66 -7.54
N ILE A 46 -2.28 -5.37 -6.81
CA ILE A 46 -2.19 -5.50 -5.36
C ILE A 46 -1.95 -6.97 -5.00
N HIS A 47 -0.93 -7.21 -4.18
CA HIS A 47 -0.58 -8.50 -3.60
C HIS A 47 -0.65 -8.40 -2.08
N GLU A 48 -1.38 -9.32 -1.44
CA GLU A 48 -1.45 -9.44 0.02
C GLU A 48 -0.47 -10.50 0.50
N TYR A 49 0.51 -10.09 1.32
CA TYR A 49 1.50 -10.97 1.91
C TYR A 49 0.90 -11.66 3.14
N GLU A 50 0.82 -12.99 3.11
CA GLU A 50 0.12 -13.78 4.13
C GLU A 50 1.03 -14.63 5.04
N PRO A 51 2.30 -14.96 4.69
CA PRO A 51 3.10 -15.90 5.50
C PRO A 51 3.41 -15.39 6.91
N SER A 52 3.67 -14.08 7.06
CA SER A 52 3.98 -13.44 8.34
C SER A 52 3.55 -11.98 8.34
N PHE A 53 3.80 -11.26 9.44
CA PHE A 53 3.60 -9.80 9.46
C PHE A 53 4.64 -9.09 8.59
N LEU A 54 4.16 -8.34 7.61
CA LEU A 54 4.98 -7.50 6.75
C LEU A 54 5.07 -6.09 7.35
N HIS A 55 6.20 -5.76 7.94
CA HIS A 55 6.45 -4.44 8.54
C HIS A 55 7.46 -3.60 7.75
N ALA A 56 7.65 -3.90 6.48
CA ALA A 56 8.54 -3.16 5.58
C ALA A 56 7.87 -1.89 5.02
N LYS A 57 8.61 -0.79 5.00
CA LYS A 57 8.25 0.46 4.35
C LYS A 57 9.30 0.77 3.30
N VAL A 58 9.10 0.21 2.13
CA VAL A 58 10.05 0.29 1.02
C VAL A 58 9.32 0.66 -0.27
N ALA A 59 10.02 1.34 -1.16
CA ALA A 59 9.56 1.57 -2.51
C ALA A 59 10.74 1.56 -3.48
N VAL A 60 10.45 1.14 -4.71
CA VAL A 60 11.40 1.17 -5.82
C VAL A 60 10.70 1.80 -7.02
N ILE A 61 11.37 2.72 -7.69
CA ILE A 61 10.88 3.40 -8.89
C ILE A 61 11.98 3.27 -9.94
N ASP A 62 11.59 2.89 -11.16
CA ASP A 62 12.43 2.84 -12.35
C ASP A 62 13.78 2.12 -12.15
N ALA A 63 13.77 0.95 -11.48
CA ALA A 63 14.97 0.18 -11.14
C ALA A 63 15.88 -0.12 -12.36
N HIS A 64 15.33 -0.19 -13.56
CA HIS A 64 16.04 -0.43 -14.82
C HIS A 64 16.10 0.83 -15.72
N GLY A 65 15.67 1.98 -15.20
CA GLY A 65 15.72 3.25 -15.94
C GLY A 65 17.00 4.04 -15.67
N ASP A 66 17.09 5.21 -16.29
CA ASP A 66 18.25 6.10 -16.19
C ASP A 66 18.41 6.72 -14.79
N LYS A 67 17.32 6.78 -14.01
CA LYS A 67 17.29 7.37 -12.67
C LYS A 67 16.64 6.42 -11.67
N PRO A 68 17.31 5.30 -11.34
CA PRO A 68 16.78 4.34 -10.37
C PRO A 68 16.65 5.00 -9.00
N TRP A 69 15.54 4.73 -8.34
CA TRP A 69 15.27 5.29 -7.03
C TRP A 69 14.68 4.21 -6.11
N ALA A 70 15.21 4.12 -4.92
CA ALA A 70 14.68 3.25 -3.89
C ALA A 70 14.63 3.98 -2.55
N THR A 71 13.70 3.58 -1.69
CA THR A 71 13.66 4.02 -0.30
C THR A 71 13.37 2.85 0.63
N VAL A 72 14.01 2.88 1.78
CA VAL A 72 13.81 1.96 2.90
C VAL A 72 13.72 2.78 4.18
N GLY A 73 12.70 2.50 4.99
CA GLY A 73 12.55 3.26 6.23
C GLY A 73 11.46 2.73 7.15
N SER A 74 11.13 3.55 8.12
CA SER A 74 10.13 3.26 9.14
C SER A 74 8.78 3.96 8.89
N SER A 75 8.74 4.98 8.02
CA SER A 75 7.54 5.80 7.81
C SER A 75 6.38 5.01 7.20
N ASN A 76 5.33 4.82 7.94
CA ASN A 76 4.05 4.44 7.38
C ASN A 76 3.50 5.60 6.52
N LEU A 77 2.83 5.24 5.42
CA LEU A 77 2.25 6.24 4.51
C LEU A 77 0.82 6.65 4.97
N ASP A 78 0.65 6.80 6.27
CA ASP A 78 -0.56 7.31 6.89
C ASP A 78 -0.32 8.69 7.55
N PRO A 79 -1.37 9.52 7.68
CA PRO A 79 -1.24 10.87 8.22
C PRO A 79 -0.70 10.94 9.65
N LEU A 80 -0.98 9.95 10.50
CA LEU A 80 -0.52 9.96 11.90
C LEU A 80 0.98 9.73 11.96
N SER A 81 1.48 8.71 11.26
CA SER A 81 2.92 8.44 11.19
C SER A 81 3.70 9.63 10.66
N LEU A 82 3.20 10.25 9.59
CA LEU A 82 3.88 11.37 8.94
C LEU A 82 3.88 12.67 9.77
N LEU A 83 2.91 12.85 10.66
CA LEU A 83 2.77 14.09 11.45
C LEU A 83 3.25 13.97 12.89
N LEU A 84 3.15 12.79 13.49
CA LEU A 84 3.34 12.62 14.93
C LEU A 84 4.49 11.67 15.29
N ALA A 85 4.86 10.73 14.42
CA ALA A 85 5.94 9.81 14.69
C ALA A 85 7.29 10.36 14.25
N ARG A 86 8.34 10.04 15.01
CA ARG A 86 9.73 10.30 14.58
C ARG A 86 10.15 9.16 13.68
N GLU A 87 10.06 9.40 12.37
CA GLU A 87 10.33 8.41 11.35
C GLU A 87 11.58 8.76 10.56
N ALA A 88 12.26 7.77 10.06
CA ALA A 88 13.44 7.95 9.22
C ALA A 88 13.34 7.09 7.96
N ASN A 89 13.66 7.68 6.81
CA ASN A 89 13.78 6.97 5.55
C ASN A 89 15.12 7.29 4.90
N VAL A 90 15.75 6.25 4.36
CA VAL A 90 16.93 6.39 3.51
C VAL A 90 16.48 6.32 2.06
N VAL A 91 16.98 7.24 1.25
CA VAL A 91 16.80 7.24 -0.20
C VAL A 91 18.11 6.82 -0.85
N VAL A 92 18.04 5.87 -1.77
CA VAL A 92 19.18 5.29 -2.48
C VAL A 92 18.97 5.47 -3.98
N GLN A 93 19.92 6.13 -4.63
CA GLN A 93 19.96 6.33 -6.09
C GLN A 93 21.08 5.48 -6.69
N ASP A 94 20.99 4.18 -6.47
CA ASP A 94 21.93 3.18 -6.97
C ASP A 94 21.18 2.08 -7.72
N ALA A 95 21.61 1.77 -8.93
CA ALA A 95 20.95 0.83 -9.82
C ALA A 95 21.00 -0.60 -9.28
N ALA A 96 22.15 -1.02 -8.75
CA ALA A 96 22.32 -2.38 -8.25
C ALA A 96 21.42 -2.62 -7.03
N PHE A 97 21.37 -1.66 -6.10
CA PHE A 97 20.49 -1.70 -4.95
C PHE A 97 19.00 -1.72 -5.36
N ALA A 98 18.60 -0.83 -6.27
CA ALA A 98 17.21 -0.75 -6.72
C ALA A 98 16.76 -2.04 -7.44
N ILE A 99 17.64 -2.64 -8.24
CA ILE A 99 17.38 -3.91 -8.93
C ILE A 99 17.24 -5.06 -7.91
N ASP A 100 18.17 -5.19 -6.96
CA ASP A 100 18.11 -6.25 -5.94
C ASP A 100 16.84 -6.13 -5.09
N LEU A 101 16.53 -4.93 -4.59
CA LEU A 101 15.32 -4.69 -3.80
C LEU A 101 14.05 -5.00 -4.60
N ARG A 102 14.01 -4.58 -5.89
CA ARG A 102 12.90 -4.91 -6.79
C ARG A 102 12.74 -6.43 -6.96
N GLN A 103 13.84 -7.16 -7.17
CA GLN A 103 13.80 -8.62 -7.33
C GLN A 103 13.25 -9.30 -6.09
N ARG A 104 13.66 -8.88 -4.88
CA ARG A 104 13.13 -9.40 -3.60
C ARG A 104 11.63 -9.12 -3.46
N LEU A 105 11.17 -7.92 -3.80
CA LEU A 105 9.75 -7.57 -3.76
C LEU A 105 8.93 -8.40 -4.76
N VAL A 106 9.41 -8.55 -5.99
CA VAL A 106 8.75 -9.37 -7.02
C VAL A 106 8.71 -10.84 -6.60
N HIS A 107 9.81 -11.37 -6.07
CA HIS A 107 9.86 -12.73 -5.54
C HIS A 107 8.82 -12.94 -4.43
N ALA A 108 8.73 -12.02 -3.47
CA ALA A 108 7.74 -12.07 -2.40
C ALA A 108 6.30 -12.00 -2.94
N MET A 109 6.03 -11.16 -3.95
CA MET A 109 4.72 -11.07 -4.61
C MET A 109 4.33 -12.39 -5.31
N GLN A 110 5.29 -13.05 -5.97
CA GLN A 110 5.04 -14.26 -6.74
C GLN A 110 4.89 -15.52 -5.88
N HIS A 111 5.69 -15.65 -4.81
CA HIS A 111 5.77 -16.88 -4.03
C HIS A 111 5.02 -16.81 -2.68
N ALA A 112 4.77 -15.61 -2.18
CA ALA A 112 4.18 -15.42 -0.86
C ALA A 112 3.02 -14.40 -0.85
N GLY A 113 2.79 -13.72 -1.97
CA GLY A 113 1.76 -12.72 -2.13
C GLY A 113 0.53 -13.28 -2.85
N ARG A 114 -0.64 -13.15 -2.26
CA ARG A 114 -1.90 -13.45 -2.92
C ARG A 114 -2.35 -12.27 -3.77
N ARG A 115 -2.29 -12.40 -5.09
CA ARG A 115 -2.75 -11.36 -6.01
C ARG A 115 -4.27 -11.14 -5.86
N MET A 116 -4.66 -9.87 -5.73
CA MET A 116 -6.08 -9.49 -5.71
C MET A 116 -6.64 -9.43 -7.13
N ASP A 117 -7.71 -10.19 -7.34
CA ASP A 117 -8.49 -10.12 -8.58
C ASP A 117 -9.45 -8.93 -8.53
N PRO A 118 -9.35 -7.95 -9.45
CA PRO A 118 -10.22 -6.78 -9.50
C PRO A 118 -11.71 -7.15 -9.69
N ALA A 119 -12.02 -8.16 -10.51
CA ALA A 119 -13.39 -8.59 -10.77
C ALA A 119 -14.03 -9.20 -9.52
N ARG A 120 -13.30 -10.12 -8.86
CA ARG A 120 -13.74 -10.72 -7.59
C ARG A 120 -13.89 -9.68 -6.49
N TYR A 121 -12.99 -8.69 -6.47
CA TYR A 121 -13.07 -7.58 -5.52
C TYR A 121 -14.32 -6.72 -5.75
N ALA A 122 -14.64 -6.40 -6.99
CA ALA A 122 -15.84 -5.63 -7.34
C ALA A 122 -17.15 -6.39 -7.05
N GLY A 123 -17.18 -7.72 -7.21
CA GLY A 123 -18.33 -8.59 -6.94
C GLY A 123 -18.60 -8.91 -5.46
N ARG A 124 -17.90 -8.27 -4.51
CA ARG A 124 -18.12 -8.53 -3.07
C ARG A 124 -19.55 -8.22 -2.63
N PRO A 125 -20.10 -8.99 -1.65
CA PRO A 125 -21.45 -8.77 -1.11
C PRO A 125 -21.64 -7.35 -0.61
N LEU A 126 -22.85 -6.80 -0.79
CA LEU A 126 -23.17 -5.41 -0.40
C LEU A 126 -22.90 -5.17 1.10
N ARG A 127 -23.26 -6.14 1.95
CA ARG A 127 -22.99 -6.09 3.40
C ARG A 127 -21.49 -5.83 3.72
N GLN A 128 -20.61 -6.48 3.00
CA GLN A 128 -19.17 -6.33 3.20
C GLN A 128 -18.69 -4.94 2.72
N ARG A 129 -19.22 -4.48 1.58
CA ARG A 129 -18.92 -3.13 1.06
C ARG A 129 -19.40 -2.02 2.00
N VAL A 130 -20.56 -2.20 2.64
CA VAL A 130 -21.07 -1.26 3.65
C VAL A 130 -20.18 -1.28 4.90
N LEU A 131 -19.85 -2.46 5.41
CA LEU A 131 -18.98 -2.61 6.58
C LEU A 131 -17.61 -1.94 6.34
N ASP A 132 -17.00 -2.17 5.17
CA ASP A 132 -15.72 -1.56 4.80
C ASP A 132 -15.82 -0.02 4.79
N ARG A 133 -16.92 0.55 4.28
CA ARG A 133 -17.11 2.01 4.25
C ARG A 133 -17.35 2.59 5.64
N VAL A 134 -18.11 1.91 6.48
CA VAL A 134 -18.35 2.32 7.87
C VAL A 134 -17.05 2.30 8.65
N ALA A 135 -16.27 1.21 8.58
CA ALA A 135 -14.98 1.11 9.23
C ALA A 135 -14.01 2.20 8.77
N PHE A 136 -13.97 2.49 7.47
CA PHE A 136 -13.16 3.59 6.92
C PHE A 136 -13.61 4.96 7.42
N GLY A 137 -14.93 5.20 7.49
CA GLY A 137 -15.50 6.44 8.01
C GLY A 137 -15.18 6.66 9.48
N LEU A 138 -15.31 5.63 10.31
CA LEU A 138 -14.97 5.67 11.73
C LEU A 138 -13.48 5.92 11.95
N MET A 139 -12.62 5.27 11.17
CA MET A 139 -11.17 5.51 11.23
C MET A 139 -10.83 6.96 10.87
N ARG A 140 -11.44 7.51 9.82
CA ARG A 140 -11.25 8.93 9.44
C ARG A 140 -11.74 9.89 10.52
N LEU A 141 -12.89 9.61 11.14
CA LEU A 141 -13.41 10.41 12.23
C LEU A 141 -12.48 10.38 13.44
N ALA A 142 -11.98 9.21 13.82
CA ALA A 142 -11.02 9.06 14.90
C ALA A 142 -9.74 9.88 14.62
N LEU A 143 -9.20 9.80 13.40
CA LEU A 143 -8.05 10.59 12.97
C LEU A 143 -8.31 12.10 13.02
N TRP A 144 -9.50 12.53 12.62
CA TRP A 144 -9.88 13.95 12.67
C TRP A 144 -9.98 14.45 14.11
N VAL A 145 -10.60 13.68 15.00
CA VAL A 145 -10.74 14.04 16.43
C VAL A 145 -9.38 14.07 17.13
N THR A 146 -8.49 13.11 16.83
CA THR A 146 -7.15 13.06 17.45
C THR A 146 -6.17 14.04 16.81
N GLY A 147 -6.23 14.26 15.49
CA GLY A 147 -5.36 15.18 14.76
C GLY A 147 -5.64 16.67 14.99
N ASN A 148 -6.83 17.04 15.45
CA ASN A 148 -7.18 18.43 15.82
C ASN A 148 -6.72 18.86 17.23
N ARG A 149 -6.03 17.99 17.96
CA ARG A 149 -5.54 18.29 19.32
C ARG A 149 -4.06 18.66 19.39
N TYR A 150 -3.38 18.83 18.21
CA TYR A 150 -1.99 19.26 18.12
C TYR A 150 -1.81 20.36 17.10
#